data_a5c2d5c2d5bd9b921c7bba9db3071190
#
_entry.id   a5c2d5c2d5bd9b921c7bba9db3071190
#
_cell.length_a   1.000
_cell.length_b   1.000
_cell.length_c   1.000
_cell.angle_alpha   90.00
_cell.angle_beta   90.00
_cell.angle_gamma   90.00
#
_symmetry.space_group_name_H-M   'P 1'
#
loop_
_entity.id
_entity.type
_entity.pdbx_description
1 polymer ?
#
loop_
_entity_poly.entity_id
_entity_poly.type
_entity_poly.pdbx_seq_one_letter_code
_entity_poly.pdbx_strand_id
1 'polypeptide(L)'
;MTAASKNSAVQIILVTCSLSLIYAALRYHILGPVPWKDFPFFILNKGISLSAFILLTFNFSLGPLKNLGVQVSEGWLNARKALGMTGFLMVLIHALISFLLFTPTVYPKLFEEDSTVNLIGGLSMLG
;
A
#
# COMPACT_ATOMS: atom_id res chain seq x y z
N MET A 1 -13.24 11.80 17.96
CA MET A 1 -12.46 10.56 18.26
C MET A 1 -12.05 10.58 19.72
N THR A 2 -12.37 9.52 20.46
CA THR A 2 -11.90 9.33 21.84
C THR A 2 -10.38 9.04 21.86
N ALA A 3 -9.71 9.28 22.97
CA ALA A 3 -8.27 8.97 23.12
C ALA A 3 -7.95 7.49 22.82
N ALA A 4 -8.81 6.57 23.26
CA ALA A 4 -8.69 5.14 22.99
C ALA A 4 -8.79 4.82 21.49
N SER A 5 -9.67 5.48 20.76
CA SER A 5 -9.81 5.32 19.29
C SER A 5 -8.59 5.86 18.54
N LYS A 6 -8.00 6.95 19.00
CA LYS A 6 -6.76 7.50 18.45
C LYS A 6 -5.59 6.52 18.61
N ASN A 7 -5.44 5.96 19.80
CA ASN A 7 -4.38 4.98 20.07
C ASN A 7 -4.53 3.72 19.22
N SER A 8 -5.75 3.19 19.08
CA SER A 8 -6.00 2.02 18.22
C SER A 8 -5.66 2.30 16.76
N ALA A 9 -6.05 3.45 16.21
CA ALA A 9 -5.73 3.83 14.83
C ALA A 9 -4.21 3.92 14.60
N VAL A 10 -3.50 4.62 15.49
CA VAL A 10 -2.05 4.79 15.39
C VAL A 10 -1.33 3.43 15.47
N GLN A 11 -1.73 2.57 16.42
CA GLN A 11 -1.14 1.23 16.54
C GLN A 11 -1.33 0.40 15.26
N ILE A 12 -2.55 0.34 14.72
CA ILE A 12 -2.84 -0.42 13.50
C ILE A 12 -2.01 0.11 12.33
N ILE A 13 -1.95 1.43 12.15
CA ILE A 13 -1.19 2.05 11.07
C ILE A 13 0.30 1.73 11.21
N LEU A 14 0.89 1.94 12.40
CA LEU A 14 2.31 1.68 12.64
C LEU A 14 2.68 0.22 12.42
N VAL A 15 1.91 -0.71 12.97
CA VAL A 15 2.16 -2.15 12.81
C VAL A 15 2.05 -2.55 11.34
N THR A 16 1.00 -2.10 10.64
CA THR A 16 0.80 -2.41 9.23
C THR A 16 1.93 -1.86 8.37
N CYS A 17 2.31 -0.60 8.56
CA CYS A 17 3.40 0.03 7.82
C CYS A 17 4.74 -0.66 8.08
N SER A 18 5.05 -0.98 9.34
CA SER A 18 6.30 -1.65 9.71
C SER A 18 6.38 -3.05 9.08
N LEU A 19 5.34 -3.86 9.20
CA LEU A 19 5.30 -5.21 8.62
C LEU A 19 5.35 -5.18 7.10
N SER A 20 4.63 -4.27 6.46
CA SER A 20 4.65 -4.11 5.00
C SER A 20 6.02 -3.68 4.48
N LEU A 21 6.70 -2.78 5.19
CA LEU A 21 8.03 -2.32 4.81
C LEU A 21 9.08 -3.42 5.01
N ILE A 22 9.03 -4.15 6.13
CA ILE A 22 9.88 -5.30 6.39
C ILE A 22 9.68 -6.36 5.29
N TYR A 23 8.42 -6.69 4.98
CA TYR A 23 8.12 -7.63 3.89
C TYR A 23 8.67 -7.16 2.54
N ALA A 24 8.48 -5.87 2.19
CA ALA A 24 8.99 -5.33 0.94
C ALA A 24 10.52 -5.39 0.88
N ALA A 25 11.22 -5.04 1.96
CA ALA A 25 12.68 -5.13 2.04
C ALA A 25 13.17 -6.59 1.90
N LEU A 26 12.57 -7.51 2.63
CA LEU A 26 12.89 -8.94 2.52
C LEU A 26 12.64 -9.47 1.11
N ARG A 27 11.47 -9.19 0.54
CA ARG A 27 11.05 -9.74 -0.76
C ARG A 27 11.86 -9.21 -1.93
N TYR A 28 12.16 -7.91 -1.93
CA TYR A 28 12.76 -7.25 -3.10
C TYR A 28 14.26 -7.06 -2.99
N HIS A 29 14.80 -6.83 -1.79
CA HIS A 29 16.23 -6.64 -1.59
C HIS A 29 16.96 -7.93 -1.17
N ILE A 30 16.45 -8.66 -0.17
CA ILE A 30 17.14 -9.84 0.36
C ILE A 30 16.91 -11.06 -0.53
N LEU A 31 15.65 -11.31 -0.92
CA LEU A 31 15.28 -12.45 -1.76
C LEU A 31 15.21 -12.09 -3.26
N GLY A 32 15.28 -10.82 -3.61
CA GLY A 32 15.20 -10.31 -4.96
C GLY A 32 16.47 -9.56 -5.38
N PRO A 33 16.56 -9.19 -6.67
CA PRO A 33 17.76 -8.56 -7.24
C PRO A 33 17.80 -7.03 -7.06
N VAL A 34 16.85 -6.42 -6.33
CA VAL A 34 16.74 -4.95 -6.24
C VAL A 34 17.84 -4.40 -5.32
N PRO A 35 18.75 -3.57 -5.82
CA PRO A 35 19.82 -3.00 -5.03
C PRO A 35 19.29 -1.97 -4.01
N TRP A 36 20.00 -1.84 -2.88
CA TRP A 36 19.60 -0.93 -1.80
C TRP A 36 19.51 0.55 -2.21
N LYS A 37 20.24 0.96 -3.24
CA LYS A 37 20.14 2.32 -3.81
C LYS A 37 18.74 2.66 -4.31
N ASP A 38 17.96 1.67 -4.72
CA ASP A 38 16.59 1.85 -5.23
C ASP A 38 15.53 1.77 -4.12
N PHE A 39 15.95 1.68 -2.84
CA PHE A 39 15.06 1.61 -1.69
C PHE A 39 14.02 2.75 -1.66
N PRO A 40 14.39 4.04 -1.80
CA PRO A 40 13.42 5.13 -1.62
C PRO A 40 12.26 5.08 -2.61
N PHE A 41 12.56 4.74 -3.86
CA PHE A 41 11.55 4.80 -4.93
C PHE A 41 10.91 3.45 -5.22
N PHE A 42 11.63 2.35 -5.13
CA PHE A 42 11.09 1.04 -5.48
C PHE A 42 10.60 0.28 -4.24
N ILE A 43 11.47 -0.02 -3.28
CA ILE A 43 11.13 -0.87 -2.13
C ILE A 43 10.11 -0.16 -1.23
N LEU A 44 10.34 1.12 -0.92
CA LEU A 44 9.42 1.93 -0.12
C LEU A 44 8.05 2.05 -0.80
N ASN A 45 8.02 2.28 -2.12
CA ASN A 45 6.78 2.35 -2.88
C ASN A 45 5.98 1.05 -2.81
N LYS A 46 6.63 -0.12 -2.86
CA LYS A 46 5.97 -1.42 -2.66
C LYS A 46 5.45 -1.59 -1.23
N GLY A 47 6.21 -1.13 -0.23
CA GLY A 47 5.76 -1.12 1.17
C GLY A 47 4.53 -0.22 1.38
N ILE A 48 4.51 0.97 0.79
CA ILE A 48 3.36 1.89 0.83
C ILE A 48 2.13 1.26 0.18
N SER A 49 2.28 0.67 -1.00
CA SER A 49 1.19 -0.01 -1.72
C SER A 49 0.58 -1.13 -0.88
N LEU A 50 1.40 -1.99 -0.30
CA LEU A 50 0.94 -3.09 0.55
C LEU A 50 0.26 -2.57 1.81
N SER A 51 0.82 -1.53 2.45
CA SER A 51 0.21 -0.89 3.62
C SER A 51 -1.16 -0.32 3.29
N ALA A 52 -1.28 0.40 2.17
CA ALA A 52 -2.53 0.97 1.70
C ALA A 52 -3.59 -0.11 1.49
N PHE A 53 -3.22 -1.19 0.81
CA PHE A 53 -4.11 -2.32 0.56
C PHE A 53 -4.62 -2.95 1.87
N ILE A 54 -3.72 -3.25 2.81
CA ILE A 54 -4.08 -3.85 4.10
C ILE A 54 -4.99 -2.91 4.91
N LEU A 55 -4.63 -1.62 5.02
CA LEU A 55 -5.42 -0.64 5.78
C LEU A 55 -6.83 -0.46 5.21
N LEU A 56 -6.97 -0.37 3.89
CA LEU A 56 -8.27 -0.24 3.23
C LEU A 56 -9.09 -1.51 3.37
N THR A 57 -8.49 -2.69 3.13
CA THR A 57 -9.17 -3.98 3.29
C THR A 57 -9.65 -4.15 4.74
N PHE A 58 -8.82 -3.87 5.72
CA PHE A 58 -9.21 -3.92 7.13
C PHE A 58 -10.34 -2.95 7.43
N ASN A 59 -10.23 -1.69 6.98
CA ASN A 59 -11.27 -0.68 7.16
C ASN A 59 -12.62 -1.10 6.57
N PHE A 60 -12.63 -1.63 5.36
CA PHE A 60 -13.87 -2.09 4.70
C PHE A 60 -14.45 -3.36 5.31
N SER A 61 -13.61 -4.24 5.86
CA SER A 61 -14.06 -5.49 6.49
C SER A 61 -14.75 -5.29 7.83
N LEU A 62 -14.42 -4.24 8.59
CA LEU A 62 -14.95 -4.03 9.96
C LEU A 62 -16.47 -3.89 10.01
N GLY A 63 -17.08 -3.24 9.02
CA GLY A 63 -18.53 -3.09 8.95
C GLY A 63 -19.26 -4.40 8.70
N PRO A 64 -18.97 -5.11 7.59
CA PRO A 64 -19.56 -6.43 7.32
C PRO A 64 -19.33 -7.44 8.44
N LEU A 65 -18.12 -7.51 9.03
CA LEU A 65 -17.85 -8.44 10.14
C LEU A 65 -18.75 -8.17 11.35
N LYS A 66 -18.95 -6.90 11.71
CA LYS A 66 -19.90 -6.55 12.79
C LYS A 66 -21.31 -6.98 12.47
N ASN A 67 -21.78 -6.78 11.23
CA ASN A 67 -23.11 -7.18 10.79
C ASN A 67 -23.32 -8.71 10.77
N LEU A 68 -22.25 -9.48 10.58
CA LEU A 68 -22.25 -10.94 10.67
C LEU A 68 -22.17 -11.47 12.10
N GLY A 69 -22.21 -10.59 13.11
CA GLY A 69 -22.19 -10.98 14.53
C GLY A 69 -20.79 -11.22 15.09
N VAL A 70 -19.73 -10.92 14.35
CA VAL A 70 -18.36 -10.99 14.86
C VAL A 70 -18.14 -9.85 15.88
N GLN A 71 -17.59 -10.20 17.05
CA GLN A 71 -17.25 -9.21 18.06
C GLN A 71 -16.06 -8.35 17.60
N VAL A 72 -16.37 -7.15 17.10
CA VAL A 72 -15.37 -6.17 16.67
C VAL A 72 -15.19 -5.12 17.76
N SER A 73 -13.95 -4.85 18.16
CA SER A 73 -13.64 -3.82 19.16
C SER A 73 -14.18 -2.45 18.74
N GLU A 74 -14.84 -1.75 19.66
CA GLU A 74 -15.34 -0.39 19.41
C GLU A 74 -14.21 0.59 19.05
N GLY A 75 -13.02 0.40 19.61
CA GLY A 75 -11.84 1.18 19.26
C GLY A 75 -11.49 1.07 17.77
N TRP A 76 -11.62 -0.11 17.19
CA TRP A 76 -11.38 -0.36 15.76
C TRP A 76 -12.48 0.25 14.88
N LEU A 77 -13.74 0.12 15.29
CA LEU A 77 -14.86 0.73 14.57
C LEU A 77 -14.73 2.25 14.52
N ASN A 78 -14.36 2.85 15.64
CA ASN A 78 -14.16 4.30 15.72
C ASN A 78 -12.87 4.77 14.99
N ALA A 79 -11.90 3.89 14.81
CA ALA A 79 -10.67 4.17 14.06
C ALA A 79 -10.88 4.18 12.53
N ARG A 80 -11.99 3.63 12.02
CA ARG A 80 -12.26 3.45 10.58
C ARG A 80 -11.98 4.68 9.73
N LYS A 81 -12.41 5.86 10.19
CA LYS A 81 -12.18 7.12 9.46
C LYS A 81 -10.70 7.40 9.27
N ALA A 82 -9.89 7.25 10.33
CA ALA A 82 -8.45 7.47 10.25
C ALA A 82 -7.75 6.43 9.37
N LEU A 83 -8.13 5.15 9.50
CA LEU A 83 -7.59 4.06 8.69
C LEU A 83 -7.90 4.26 7.20
N GLY A 84 -9.16 4.61 6.88
CA GLY A 84 -9.59 4.87 5.50
C GLY A 84 -8.88 6.08 4.89
N MET A 85 -8.77 7.19 5.61
CA MET A 85 -8.05 8.39 5.14
C MET A 85 -6.56 8.12 4.94
N THR A 86 -5.91 7.43 5.89
CA THR A 86 -4.49 7.09 5.77
C THR A 86 -4.25 6.12 4.61
N GLY A 87 -5.06 5.07 4.49
CA GLY A 87 -4.97 4.12 3.38
C GLY A 87 -5.16 4.80 2.03
N PHE A 88 -6.15 5.67 1.90
CA PHE A 88 -6.39 6.43 0.68
C PHE A 88 -5.21 7.37 0.33
N LEU A 89 -4.68 8.10 1.31
CA LEU A 89 -3.51 8.95 1.10
C LEU A 89 -2.30 8.13 0.64
N MET A 90 -2.08 6.96 1.20
CA MET A 90 -1.03 6.04 0.77
C MET A 90 -1.23 5.55 -0.67
N VAL A 91 -2.48 5.29 -1.10
CA VAL A 91 -2.77 4.98 -2.52
C VAL A 91 -2.35 6.13 -3.43
N LEU A 92 -2.70 7.37 -3.06
CA LEU A 92 -2.31 8.53 -3.86
C LEU A 92 -0.78 8.68 -3.95
N ILE A 93 -0.08 8.55 -2.83
CA ILE A 93 1.39 8.61 -2.81
C ILE A 93 1.99 7.50 -3.67
N HIS A 94 1.48 6.26 -3.52
CA HIS A 94 1.91 5.12 -4.33
C HIS A 94 1.69 5.38 -5.82
N ALA A 95 0.51 5.86 -6.20
CA ALA A 95 0.18 6.15 -7.59
C ALA A 95 1.11 7.23 -8.18
N LEU A 96 1.38 8.31 -7.45
CA LEU A 96 2.30 9.36 -7.88
C LEU A 96 3.73 8.84 -8.08
N ILE A 97 4.25 8.08 -7.11
CA ILE A 97 5.58 7.48 -7.22
C ILE A 97 5.62 6.48 -8.39
N SER A 98 4.60 5.64 -8.53
CA SER A 98 4.51 4.66 -9.61
C SER A 98 4.46 5.32 -10.98
N PHE A 99 3.73 6.43 -11.11
CA PHE A 99 3.69 7.20 -12.35
C PHE A 99 5.07 7.79 -12.70
N LEU A 100 5.80 8.31 -11.73
CA LEU A 100 7.16 8.81 -11.92
C LEU A 100 8.16 7.70 -12.29
N LEU A 101 7.95 6.49 -11.78
CA LEU A 101 8.77 5.32 -12.07
C LEU A 101 8.36 4.58 -13.36
N PHE A 102 7.26 4.97 -14.00
CA PHE A 102 6.75 4.32 -15.21
C PHE A 102 7.58 4.74 -16.43
N THR A 103 8.76 4.15 -16.55
CA THR A 103 9.72 4.42 -17.62
C THR A 103 10.27 3.12 -18.19
N PRO A 104 10.74 3.10 -19.46
CA PRO A 104 11.36 1.91 -20.05
C PRO A 104 12.55 1.37 -19.25
N THR A 105 13.25 2.25 -18.56
CA THR A 105 14.41 1.88 -17.73
C THR A 105 14.01 1.05 -16.50
N VAL A 106 12.88 1.40 -15.86
CA VAL A 106 12.41 0.72 -14.63
C VAL A 106 11.53 -0.49 -14.96
N TYR A 107 10.71 -0.37 -16.00
CA TYR A 107 9.76 -1.40 -16.43
C TYR A 107 9.89 -1.75 -17.92
N PRO A 108 11.03 -2.27 -18.38
CA PRO A 108 11.27 -2.52 -19.81
C PRO A 108 10.24 -3.42 -20.47
N LYS A 109 9.65 -4.36 -19.72
CA LYS A 109 8.63 -5.30 -20.25
C LYS A 109 7.28 -4.65 -20.57
N LEU A 110 7.04 -3.41 -20.14
CA LEU A 110 5.79 -2.69 -20.37
C LEU A 110 5.88 -1.73 -21.56
N PHE A 111 7.04 -1.68 -22.22
CA PHE A 111 7.31 -0.80 -23.35
C PHE A 111 7.75 -1.60 -24.57
N GLU A 112 7.50 -1.07 -25.75
CA GLU A 112 8.03 -1.53 -27.03
C GLU A 112 9.49 -1.06 -27.20
N GLU A 113 10.19 -1.54 -28.23
CA GLU A 113 11.58 -1.15 -28.52
C GLU A 113 11.74 0.35 -28.82
N ASP A 114 10.69 0.99 -29.35
CA ASP A 114 10.64 2.42 -29.63
C ASP A 114 10.25 3.27 -28.41
N SER A 115 10.20 2.67 -27.20
CA SER A 115 9.77 3.29 -25.95
C SER A 115 8.28 3.66 -25.87
N THR A 116 7.45 3.22 -26.80
CA THR A 116 6.00 3.35 -26.66
C THR A 116 5.45 2.32 -25.67
N VAL A 117 4.35 2.67 -25.01
CA VAL A 117 3.71 1.78 -24.04
C VAL A 117 2.99 0.65 -24.76
N ASN A 118 3.36 -0.60 -24.49
CA ASN A 118 2.67 -1.75 -25.05
C ASN A 118 1.30 -1.98 -24.38
N LEU A 119 0.50 -2.91 -24.90
CA LEU A 119 -0.84 -3.19 -24.37
C LEU A 119 -0.83 -3.54 -22.88
N ILE A 120 0.15 -4.33 -22.44
CA ILE A 120 0.29 -4.72 -21.02
C ILE A 120 0.63 -3.50 -20.17
N GLY A 121 1.53 -2.63 -20.65
CA GLY A 121 1.87 -1.37 -20.00
C GLY A 121 0.66 -0.44 -19.87
N GLY A 122 -0.11 -0.29 -20.95
CA GLY A 122 -1.33 0.50 -20.95
C GLY A 122 -2.38 -0.02 -19.96
N LEU A 123 -2.61 -1.31 -19.92
CA LEU A 123 -3.51 -1.94 -18.93
C LEU A 123 -3.00 -1.78 -17.49
N SER A 124 -1.67 -1.86 -17.28
CA SER A 124 -1.07 -1.66 -15.95
C SER A 124 -1.21 -0.22 -15.42
N MET A 125 -1.39 0.76 -16.31
CA MET A 125 -1.65 2.15 -15.90
C MET A 125 -3.11 2.38 -15.47
N LEU A 126 -4.03 1.52 -15.90
CA LEU A 126 -5.46 1.65 -15.61
C LEU A 126 -5.87 0.89 -14.34
N GLY A 127 -5.08 -0.04 -13.84
CA GLY A 127 -5.34 -0.89 -12.68
C GLY A 127 -4.37 -0.72 -11.58
#